data_1038e13c7678c5f9238b2a47f04e7dff
#
_entry.id   1038e13c7678c5f9238b2a47f04e7dff
#
_cell.length_a   1.000
_cell.length_b   1.000
_cell.length_c   1.000
_cell.angle_alpha   90.00
_cell.angle_beta   90.00
_cell.angle_gamma   90.00
#
_symmetry.space_group_name_H-M   'P 1'
#
loop_
_entity.id
_entity.type
_entity.pdbx_description
1 polymer ?
#
loop_
_entity_poly.entity_id
_entity_poly.type
_entity_poly.pdbx_seq_one_letter_code
_entity_poly.pdbx_strand_id
1 'polypeptide(L)'
;KATTFLASQGQTGERFKIIMHPNVFLDYAKSSSTNTWLNKLIYEDFKGIKDGFVTAWVNYDIYISANVQPFAVTSPSNYNVYPTYCFREGAYGVGTLQNLQTFYKPFGAAGTEDPLNQRCTVGWKCMYWAAVLNDLFIVRLESRAGTDYAWQQTL
;
A
#
# COMPACT_ATOMS: atom_id res chain seq x y z
N LYS A 1 10.43 -6.99 -15.74
CA LYS A 1 9.52 -6.82 -16.90
C LYS A 1 8.65 -5.58 -16.76
N ALA A 2 8.03 -5.32 -15.59
CA ALA A 2 7.18 -4.13 -15.39
C ALA A 2 7.94 -2.83 -15.62
N THR A 3 9.11 -2.74 -15.10
CA THR A 3 9.98 -1.57 -15.18
C THR A 3 10.53 -1.34 -16.60
N THR A 4 10.83 -2.42 -17.31
CA THR A 4 11.20 -2.35 -18.73
C THR A 4 10.04 -1.82 -19.58
N PHE A 5 8.81 -2.26 -19.26
CA PHE A 5 7.62 -1.75 -19.91
C PHE A 5 7.42 -0.25 -19.66
N LEU A 6 7.51 0.18 -18.40
CA LEU A 6 7.38 1.60 -18.04
C LEU A 6 8.48 2.46 -18.68
N ALA A 7 9.72 1.97 -18.73
CA ALA A 7 10.83 2.66 -19.38
C ALA A 7 10.62 2.78 -20.89
N SER A 8 10.01 1.79 -21.54
CA SER A 8 9.74 1.81 -22.99
C SER A 8 8.74 2.90 -23.39
N GLN A 9 7.99 3.45 -22.45
CA GLN A 9 7.07 4.57 -22.67
C GLN A 9 7.76 5.96 -22.72
N GLY A 10 9.06 5.99 -22.93
CA GLY A 10 9.82 7.23 -23.04
C GLY A 10 10.11 7.94 -21.72
N GLN A 11 10.07 7.22 -20.62
CA GLN A 11 10.07 7.71 -19.25
C GLN A 11 11.47 7.61 -18.64
N THR A 12 12.46 8.16 -19.29
CA THR A 12 13.85 8.20 -18.83
C THR A 12 14.04 9.35 -17.83
N GLY A 13 14.54 9.06 -16.65
CA GLY A 13 15.00 10.05 -15.66
C GLY A 13 14.17 10.18 -14.39
N GLU A 14 12.96 9.63 -14.32
CA GLU A 14 12.15 9.63 -13.09
C GLU A 14 12.26 8.33 -12.32
N ARG A 15 12.13 8.42 -10.99
CA ARG A 15 12.16 7.25 -10.11
C ARG A 15 10.79 6.59 -10.09
N PHE A 16 10.80 5.26 -10.14
CA PHE A 16 9.60 4.45 -9.98
C PHE A 16 9.38 4.14 -8.51
N LYS A 17 8.13 4.13 -8.10
CA LYS A 17 7.72 3.72 -6.75
C LYS A 17 7.13 2.33 -6.81
N ILE A 18 7.60 1.46 -5.92
CA ILE A 18 7.10 0.09 -5.76
C ILE A 18 6.50 -0.03 -4.37
N ILE A 19 5.25 -0.43 -4.29
CA ILE A 19 4.57 -0.74 -3.03
C ILE A 19 4.28 -2.23 -3.00
N MET A 20 4.76 -2.92 -1.97
CA MET A 20 4.57 -4.35 -1.80
C MET A 20 4.19 -4.72 -0.37
N HIS A 21 3.56 -5.88 -0.22
CA HIS A 21 3.26 -6.44 1.10
C HIS A 21 4.52 -6.99 1.78
N PRO A 22 4.65 -6.91 3.12
CA PRO A 22 5.81 -7.43 3.87
C PRO A 22 6.16 -8.90 3.56
N ASN A 23 5.15 -9.76 3.37
CA ASN A 23 5.37 -11.17 3.07
C ASN A 23 6.07 -11.39 1.73
N VAL A 24 5.69 -10.62 0.71
CA VAL A 24 6.34 -10.66 -0.61
C VAL A 24 7.77 -10.15 -0.52
N PHE A 25 8.00 -9.12 0.27
CA PHE A 25 9.34 -8.60 0.50
C PHE A 25 10.24 -9.61 1.21
N LEU A 26 9.72 -10.31 2.22
CA LEU A 26 10.46 -11.36 2.93
C LEU A 26 10.86 -12.51 2.01
N ASP A 27 9.95 -12.95 1.15
CA ASP A 27 10.26 -14.00 0.17
C ASP A 27 11.32 -13.53 -0.84
N TYR A 28 11.18 -12.29 -1.28
CA TYR A 28 12.16 -11.68 -2.16
C TYR A 28 13.54 -11.58 -1.49
N ALA A 29 13.58 -11.20 -0.22
CA ALA A 29 14.81 -11.13 0.56
C ALA A 29 15.44 -12.53 0.83
N LYS A 30 14.60 -13.56 1.03
CA LYS A 30 15.04 -14.95 1.26
C LYS A 30 15.47 -15.66 -0.02
N SER A 31 14.86 -15.34 -1.15
CA SER A 31 15.11 -16.01 -2.43
C SER A 31 16.46 -15.67 -3.03
N SER A 32 17.32 -15.01 -2.31
CA SER A 32 18.59 -14.55 -2.81
C SER A 32 19.61 -15.69 -2.96
N SER A 33 19.64 -16.29 -4.12
CA SER A 33 20.91 -16.82 -4.67
C SER A 33 21.95 -15.70 -4.87
N THR A 34 21.60 -14.46 -4.57
CA THR A 34 22.44 -13.27 -4.64
C THR A 34 22.34 -12.48 -3.34
N ASN A 35 23.30 -12.69 -2.47
CA ASN A 35 23.54 -11.91 -1.24
C ASN A 35 23.62 -10.38 -1.47
N THR A 36 23.45 -9.91 -2.69
CA THR A 36 23.62 -8.52 -3.12
C THR A 36 22.57 -7.59 -2.51
N TRP A 37 21.37 -8.09 -2.24
CA TRP A 37 20.29 -7.29 -1.65
C TRP A 37 20.46 -7.05 -0.17
N LEU A 38 20.69 -8.13 0.57
CA LEU A 38 20.97 -8.06 2.01
C LEU A 38 22.26 -7.29 2.28
N ASN A 39 23.29 -7.49 1.45
CA ASN A 39 24.53 -6.75 1.55
C ASN A 39 24.32 -5.26 1.30
N LYS A 40 23.50 -4.87 0.33
CA LYS A 40 23.20 -3.47 0.08
C LYS A 40 22.42 -2.83 1.25
N LEU A 41 21.47 -3.54 1.83
CA LEU A 41 20.75 -3.10 3.03
C LEU A 41 21.66 -2.97 4.27
N ILE A 42 22.72 -3.76 4.36
CA ILE A 42 23.70 -3.70 5.45
C ILE A 42 24.70 -2.56 5.25
N TYR A 43 25.06 -2.24 4.01
CA TYR A 43 26.08 -1.22 3.70
C TYR A 43 25.49 0.18 3.46
N GLU A 44 24.24 0.31 3.05
CA GLU A 44 23.55 1.59 3.07
C GLU A 44 23.09 1.87 4.51
N ASP A 45 23.63 2.94 5.08
CA ASP A 45 23.24 3.48 6.39
C ASP A 45 21.75 3.26 6.64
N PHE A 46 21.43 2.47 7.64
CA PHE A 46 20.08 2.22 8.14
C PHE A 46 19.48 3.51 8.72
N LYS A 47 19.31 4.50 7.88
CA LYS A 47 18.51 5.70 8.19
C LYS A 47 17.06 5.28 8.22
N GLY A 48 16.72 4.59 9.29
CA GLY A 48 15.42 4.18 9.73
C GLY A 48 14.34 4.06 8.66
N ILE A 49 13.68 2.94 8.61
CA ILE A 49 12.44 2.75 7.85
C ILE A 49 11.48 3.86 8.29
N LYS A 50 11.44 4.96 7.55
CA LYS A 50 10.47 6.02 7.73
C LYS A 50 9.35 5.80 6.74
N ASP A 51 8.12 5.81 7.24
CA ASP A 51 6.89 5.80 6.42
C ASP A 51 6.79 4.60 5.45
N GLY A 52 7.35 3.45 5.83
CA GLY A 52 7.32 2.23 5.00
C GLY A 52 8.35 2.21 3.86
N PHE A 53 9.19 3.23 3.72
CA PHE A 53 10.30 3.23 2.78
C PHE A 53 11.41 2.30 3.28
N VAL A 54 11.84 1.36 2.44
CA VAL A 54 12.86 0.38 2.80
C VAL A 54 14.19 0.71 2.16
N THR A 55 14.21 0.94 0.86
CA THR A 55 15.44 1.20 0.13
C THR A 55 15.17 1.80 -1.24
N ALA A 56 16.18 2.46 -1.77
CA ALA A 56 16.23 2.90 -3.15
C ALA A 56 17.21 2.03 -3.94
N TRP A 57 16.78 1.45 -5.03
CA TRP A 57 17.65 0.68 -5.91
C TRP A 57 17.61 1.23 -7.33
N VAL A 58 18.77 1.67 -7.82
CA VAL A 58 18.91 2.25 -9.17
C VAL A 58 17.88 3.37 -9.37
N ASN A 59 16.77 3.09 -10.03
CA ASN A 59 15.67 4.02 -10.29
C ASN A 59 14.38 3.67 -9.54
N TYR A 60 14.45 2.82 -8.50
CA TYR A 60 13.26 2.38 -7.76
C TYR A 60 13.34 2.80 -6.31
N ASP A 61 12.22 3.27 -5.79
CA ASP A 61 11.96 3.49 -4.37
C ASP A 61 10.99 2.40 -3.90
N ILE A 62 11.43 1.57 -2.95
CA ILE A 62 10.66 0.43 -2.47
C ILE A 62 10.02 0.79 -1.13
N TYR A 63 8.70 0.65 -1.09
CA TYR A 63 7.87 0.85 0.08
C TYR A 63 7.21 -0.45 0.48
N ILE A 64 7.14 -0.70 1.79
CA ILE A 64 6.42 -1.83 2.37
C ILE A 64 5.18 -1.30 3.06
N SER A 65 4.03 -1.90 2.76
CA SER A 65 2.78 -1.55 3.40
C SER A 65 1.93 -2.80 3.66
N ALA A 66 1.48 -2.96 4.90
CA ALA A 66 0.51 -3.99 5.26
C ALA A 66 -0.92 -3.68 4.76
N ASN A 67 -1.16 -2.44 4.31
CA ASN A 67 -2.46 -2.04 3.75
C ASN A 67 -2.71 -2.61 2.35
N VAL A 68 -1.70 -3.21 1.73
CA VAL A 68 -1.89 -3.96 0.48
C VAL A 68 -2.70 -5.20 0.78
N GLN A 69 -4.00 -5.18 0.43
CA GLN A 69 -4.90 -6.29 0.72
C GLN A 69 -4.62 -7.50 -0.16
N PRO A 70 -4.30 -8.66 0.45
CA PRO A 70 -4.25 -9.92 -0.28
C PRO A 70 -5.65 -10.37 -0.67
N PHE A 71 -5.76 -11.14 -1.74
CA PHE A 71 -6.98 -11.81 -2.11
C PHE A 71 -6.76 -13.32 -2.18
N ALA A 72 -7.74 -14.06 -1.64
CA ALA A 72 -7.68 -15.51 -1.60
C ALA A 72 -8.11 -16.12 -2.93
N VAL A 73 -7.34 -17.07 -3.42
CA VAL A 73 -7.69 -17.92 -4.55
C VAL A 73 -8.06 -19.30 -4.02
N THR A 74 -9.30 -19.71 -4.27
CA THR A 74 -9.89 -20.91 -3.66
C THR A 74 -9.71 -22.18 -4.50
N SER A 75 -9.33 -22.08 -5.77
CA SER A 75 -9.19 -23.26 -6.66
C SER A 75 -7.91 -23.12 -7.49
N PRO A 76 -7.10 -24.19 -7.65
CA PRO A 76 -7.20 -25.55 -7.10
C PRO A 76 -6.69 -25.72 -5.66
N SER A 77 -6.07 -24.73 -5.07
CA SER A 77 -5.57 -24.76 -3.69
C SER A 77 -5.74 -23.39 -3.04
N ASN A 78 -6.09 -23.38 -1.77
CA ASN A 78 -6.25 -22.13 -1.01
C ASN A 78 -4.88 -21.46 -0.83
N TYR A 79 -4.69 -20.29 -1.43
CA TYR A 79 -3.52 -19.45 -1.22
C TYR A 79 -3.88 -17.97 -1.37
N ASN A 80 -3.08 -17.15 -0.73
CA ASN A 80 -3.23 -15.71 -0.86
C ASN A 80 -2.33 -15.18 -1.98
N VAL A 81 -2.90 -14.33 -2.80
CA VAL A 81 -2.19 -13.57 -3.82
C VAL A 81 -2.02 -12.15 -3.33
N TYR A 82 -0.79 -11.67 -3.39
CA TYR A 82 -0.43 -10.33 -2.97
C TYR A 82 -0.17 -9.46 -4.19
N PRO A 83 -0.93 -8.37 -4.37
CA PRO A 83 -0.65 -7.41 -5.42
C PRO A 83 0.57 -6.54 -5.03
N THR A 84 1.47 -6.34 -5.97
CA THR A 84 2.56 -5.37 -5.88
C THR A 84 2.33 -4.31 -6.94
N TYR A 85 2.30 -3.06 -6.54
CA TYR A 85 2.08 -1.94 -7.44
C TYR A 85 3.40 -1.26 -7.76
N CYS A 86 3.67 -1.12 -9.05
CA CYS A 86 4.79 -0.36 -9.57
C CYS A 86 4.23 0.82 -10.39
N PHE A 87 4.53 2.03 -9.98
CA PHE A 87 4.01 3.23 -10.64
C PHE A 87 5.04 4.37 -10.61
N ARG A 88 4.76 5.37 -11.40
CA ARG A 88 5.53 6.59 -11.46
C ARG A 88 4.65 7.81 -11.19
N GLU A 89 5.27 8.97 -11.16
CA GLU A 89 4.58 10.24 -11.04
C GLU A 89 3.59 10.44 -12.20
N GLY A 90 2.42 10.98 -11.89
CA GLY A 90 1.32 11.13 -12.86
C GLY A 90 0.49 9.88 -13.16
N ALA A 91 0.75 8.74 -12.50
CA ALA A 91 -0.03 7.52 -12.67
C ALA A 91 -1.46 7.65 -12.12
N TYR A 92 -1.61 8.29 -10.96
CA TYR A 92 -2.91 8.49 -10.33
C TYR A 92 -2.98 9.86 -9.66
N GLY A 93 -4.18 10.34 -9.46
CA GLY A 93 -4.47 11.58 -8.76
C GLY A 93 -5.42 11.36 -7.60
N VAL A 94 -5.20 12.09 -6.53
CA VAL A 94 -6.08 12.15 -5.36
C VAL A 94 -6.48 13.60 -5.15
N GLY A 95 -7.75 13.85 -4.99
CA GLY A 95 -8.26 15.19 -4.69
C GLY A 95 -9.18 15.18 -3.49
N THR A 96 -9.10 16.21 -2.67
CA THR A 96 -9.97 16.43 -1.53
C THR A 96 -10.97 17.55 -1.90
N LEU A 97 -12.25 17.22 -1.92
CA LEU A 97 -13.31 18.20 -2.09
C LEU A 97 -13.67 18.85 -0.74
N GLN A 98 -13.69 18.04 0.31
CA GLN A 98 -13.97 18.51 1.67
C GLN A 98 -13.02 17.80 2.65
N ASN A 99 -12.28 18.60 3.40
CA ASN A 99 -11.40 18.08 4.45
C ASN A 99 -12.22 17.40 5.56
N LEU A 100 -11.58 16.57 6.35
CA LEU A 100 -12.19 15.92 7.50
C LEU A 100 -12.75 16.99 8.46
N GLN A 101 -14.06 16.93 8.67
CA GLN A 101 -14.76 17.77 9.63
C GLN A 101 -15.41 16.87 10.68
N THR A 102 -15.27 17.23 11.94
CA THR A 102 -15.90 16.55 13.07
C THR A 102 -17.04 17.40 13.59
N PHE A 103 -18.16 16.74 13.86
CA PHE A 103 -19.38 17.36 14.40
C PHE A 103 -19.67 16.72 15.74
N TYR A 104 -19.76 17.53 16.77
CA TYR A 104 -20.16 17.11 18.11
C TYR A 104 -21.45 17.80 18.50
N LYS A 105 -22.46 17.02 18.86
CA LYS A 105 -23.70 17.51 19.47
C LYS A 105 -23.74 17.07 20.92
N PRO A 106 -23.62 18.01 21.87
CA PRO A 106 -23.69 17.70 23.29
C PRO A 106 -25.12 17.28 23.72
N PHE A 107 -25.26 16.83 24.93
CA PHE A 107 -26.55 16.56 25.54
C PHE A 107 -27.45 17.81 25.47
N GLY A 108 -28.69 17.61 25.08
CA GLY A 108 -29.67 18.71 24.90
C GLY A 108 -29.64 19.37 23.52
N ALA A 109 -28.75 19.03 22.64
CA ALA A 109 -28.67 19.60 21.29
C ALA A 109 -29.62 18.94 20.28
N ALA A 110 -30.25 17.81 20.64
CA ALA A 110 -31.12 17.04 19.73
C ALA A 110 -32.58 17.56 19.68
N GLY A 111 -32.95 18.58 20.45
CA GLY A 111 -34.29 19.16 20.49
C GLY A 111 -35.35 18.10 20.89
N THR A 112 -36.45 18.06 20.10
CA THR A 112 -37.62 17.18 20.37
C THR A 112 -37.33 15.68 20.17
N GLU A 113 -36.21 15.29 19.55
CA GLU A 113 -35.83 13.89 19.33
C GLU A 113 -35.25 13.23 20.60
N ASP A 114 -34.79 14.02 21.55
CA ASP A 114 -34.29 13.53 22.83
C ASP A 114 -34.81 14.39 23.98
N PRO A 115 -36.07 14.19 24.39
CA PRO A 115 -36.72 15.02 25.41
C PRO A 115 -36.11 14.84 26.81
N LEU A 116 -35.38 13.76 27.03
CA LEU A 116 -34.71 13.47 28.31
C LEU A 116 -33.24 13.91 28.34
N ASN A 117 -32.71 14.46 27.24
CA ASN A 117 -31.33 14.92 27.11
C ASN A 117 -30.28 13.84 27.45
N GLN A 118 -30.54 12.60 27.05
CA GLN A 118 -29.70 11.44 27.38
C GLN A 118 -28.71 11.07 26.25
N ARG A 119 -28.77 11.74 25.10
CA ARG A 119 -27.97 11.39 23.94
C ARG A 119 -27.00 12.49 23.57
N CYS A 120 -25.76 12.10 23.32
CA CYS A 120 -24.80 12.91 22.60
C CYS A 120 -24.38 12.19 21.32
N THR A 121 -24.08 12.91 20.27
CA THR A 121 -23.65 12.34 19.00
C THR A 121 -22.35 12.97 18.52
N VAL A 122 -21.46 12.12 18.03
CA VAL A 122 -20.23 12.52 17.35
C VAL A 122 -20.27 11.96 15.95
N GLY A 123 -20.09 12.82 14.97
CA GLY A 123 -20.05 12.46 13.57
C GLY A 123 -18.81 13.06 12.89
N TRP A 124 -18.40 12.45 11.80
CA TRP A 124 -17.37 13.01 10.94
C TRP A 124 -17.80 12.93 9.48
N LYS A 125 -17.27 13.83 8.68
CA LYS A 125 -17.53 13.88 7.24
C LYS A 125 -16.25 14.29 6.53
N CYS A 126 -15.94 13.57 5.45
CA CYS A 126 -14.91 13.96 4.49
C CYS A 126 -15.39 13.60 3.08
N MET A 127 -14.90 14.31 2.09
CA MET A 127 -15.13 13.99 0.68
C MET A 127 -13.77 13.99 -0.04
N TYR A 128 -13.41 12.85 -0.61
CA TYR A 128 -12.23 12.72 -1.43
C TYR A 128 -12.52 11.86 -2.65
N TRP A 129 -11.67 11.96 -3.65
CA TRP A 129 -11.70 11.13 -4.82
C TRP A 129 -10.28 10.68 -5.16
N ALA A 130 -10.17 9.52 -5.80
CA ALA A 130 -8.94 9.00 -6.36
C ALA A 130 -9.26 8.41 -7.73
N ALA A 131 -8.41 8.67 -8.70
CA ALA A 131 -8.56 8.13 -10.05
C ALA A 131 -7.19 7.82 -10.66
N VAL A 132 -7.14 6.80 -11.49
CA VAL A 132 -5.99 6.53 -12.36
C VAL A 132 -6.02 7.55 -13.48
N LEU A 133 -4.94 8.32 -13.64
CA LEU A 133 -4.81 9.34 -14.67
C LEU A 133 -4.24 8.75 -15.97
N ASN A 134 -3.29 7.82 -15.83
CA ASN A 134 -2.68 7.17 -16.97
C ASN A 134 -2.38 5.70 -16.66
N ASP A 135 -3.08 4.80 -17.32
CA ASP A 135 -2.94 3.35 -17.15
C ASP A 135 -1.56 2.83 -17.56
N LEU A 136 -0.87 3.54 -18.46
CA LEU A 136 0.47 3.16 -18.90
C LEU A 136 1.56 3.42 -17.84
N PHE A 137 1.23 4.21 -16.82
CA PHE A 137 2.17 4.60 -15.76
C PHE A 137 2.04 3.77 -14.49
N ILE A 138 1.14 2.80 -14.47
CA ILE A 138 0.93 1.89 -13.34
C ILE A 138 0.92 0.46 -13.83
N VAL A 139 1.61 -0.43 -13.09
CA VAL A 139 1.61 -1.87 -13.34
C VAL A 139 1.34 -2.59 -12.04
N ARG A 140 0.39 -3.49 -12.06
CA ARG A 140 0.09 -4.41 -10.96
C ARG A 140 0.73 -5.77 -11.24
N LEU A 141 1.51 -6.25 -10.29
CA LEU A 141 2.11 -7.59 -10.29
C LEU A 141 1.43 -8.41 -9.21
N GLU A 142 0.97 -9.59 -9.56
CA GLU A 142 0.34 -10.52 -8.63
C GLU A 142 1.31 -11.66 -8.35
N SER A 143 1.61 -11.88 -7.07
CA SER A 143 2.53 -12.92 -6.63
C SER A 143 2.00 -13.62 -5.39
N ARG A 144 2.38 -14.88 -5.23
CA ARG A 144 2.16 -15.65 -4.02
C ARG A 144 3.37 -15.48 -3.11
N ALA A 145 3.13 -15.36 -1.79
CA ALA A 145 4.20 -15.39 -0.80
C ALA A 145 4.26 -16.77 -0.13
N GLY A 146 5.46 -17.33 -0.04
CA GLY A 146 5.70 -18.66 0.55
C GLY A 146 5.51 -18.69 2.07
N THR A 147 5.51 -17.54 2.71
CA THR A 147 5.29 -17.41 4.16
C THR A 147 3.86 -17.72 4.61
N ASP A 148 2.90 -17.78 3.71
CA ASP A 148 1.50 -18.07 4.05
C ASP A 148 1.28 -19.48 4.59
N TYR A 149 2.18 -20.39 4.36
CA TYR A 149 2.03 -21.77 4.84
C TYR A 149 2.38 -21.96 6.32
N ALA A 150 3.23 -21.11 6.87
CA ALA A 150 3.77 -21.30 8.22
C ALA A 150 2.80 -20.88 9.34
N TRP A 151 1.87 -19.98 9.06
CA TRP A 151 0.98 -19.41 10.07
C TRP A 151 -0.42 -20.00 10.11
N GLN A 152 -0.84 -20.70 9.06
CA GLN A 152 -2.16 -21.36 9.02
C GLN A 152 -2.18 -22.76 9.66
N GLN A 153 -1.02 -23.31 10.07
CA GLN A 153 -0.95 -24.62 10.69
C GLN A 153 -0.95 -24.58 12.24
N THR A 154 -1.11 -23.43 12.86
CA THR A 154 -0.97 -23.27 14.33
C THR A 154 -2.22 -22.68 14.99
N LEU A 155 -3.40 -22.78 14.39
CA LEU A 155 -4.68 -22.47 15.06
C LEU A 155 -5.62 -23.66 14.96
#